data_9dd5146f430809c60eb043c5b4e47f96
#
_entry.id   9dd5146f430809c60eb043c5b4e47f96
#
_cell.length_a   1.000
_cell.length_b   1.000
_cell.length_c   1.000
_cell.angle_alpha   90.00
_cell.angle_beta   90.00
_cell.angle_gamma   90.00
#
_symmetry.space_group_name_H-M   'P 1'
#
loop_
_entity.id
_entity.type
_entity.pdbx_description
1 polymer ?
#
loop_
_entity_poly.entity_id
_entity_poly.type
_entity_poly.pdbx_seq_one_letter_code
_entity_poly.pdbx_strand_id
1 'polypeptide(L)'
;MADPRTLDDMKSFGFNLFNTANNHSCDYSHGGVLATIRNLKERDMIFAGTGKNLSEASKPCYLETKNGRVAMIAVSSSFHESGMAGGQSAELIGRPGLNPLRYETIYHVTEENYKKAEELAALTKINATMEQSVKNGYQNPPASGTLPFGTYKFVLDEKDWIESVPFPADMERVEKEIIEAKKQADIVLVSFHGHETDGEDTTVPSMFLETFS
;
A
#
# COMPACT_ATOMS: atom_id res chain seq x y z
N MET A 1 17.52 -12.57 -4.01
CA MET A 1 16.77 -13.49 -4.91
C MET A 1 16.99 -14.90 -4.42
N ALA A 2 15.93 -15.71 -4.32
CA ALA A 2 16.03 -17.11 -3.93
C ALA A 2 15.94 -18.01 -5.17
N ASP A 3 16.49 -19.23 -5.08
CA ASP A 3 16.28 -20.26 -6.09
C ASP A 3 14.79 -20.64 -6.11
N PRO A 4 14.14 -20.72 -7.28
CA PRO A 4 12.73 -21.11 -7.36
C PRO A 4 12.39 -22.45 -6.71
N ARG A 5 13.35 -23.36 -6.55
CA ARG A 5 13.19 -24.62 -5.82
C ARG A 5 12.82 -24.43 -4.34
N THR A 6 13.13 -23.27 -3.76
CA THR A 6 12.68 -22.93 -2.39
C THR A 6 11.15 -22.98 -2.27
N LEU A 7 10.43 -22.70 -3.35
CA LEU A 7 8.96 -22.83 -3.38
C LEU A 7 8.50 -24.29 -3.23
N ASP A 8 9.27 -25.24 -3.76
CA ASP A 8 8.97 -26.67 -3.64
C ASP A 8 9.13 -27.11 -2.19
N ASP A 9 10.15 -26.58 -1.47
CA ASP A 9 10.33 -26.82 -0.06
C ASP A 9 9.18 -26.24 0.76
N MET A 10 8.76 -24.99 0.48
CA MET A 10 7.60 -24.37 1.14
C MET A 10 6.32 -25.20 0.96
N LYS A 11 6.08 -25.72 -0.25
CA LYS A 11 4.95 -26.61 -0.53
C LYS A 11 5.04 -27.90 0.28
N SER A 12 6.24 -28.48 0.43
CA SER A 12 6.47 -29.71 1.21
C SER A 12 6.21 -29.52 2.72
N PHE A 13 6.39 -28.29 3.24
CA PHE A 13 6.05 -27.90 4.62
C PHE A 13 4.54 -27.64 4.82
N GLY A 14 3.73 -27.75 3.76
CA GLY A 14 2.28 -27.55 3.84
C GLY A 14 1.80 -26.11 3.63
N PHE A 15 2.66 -25.18 3.25
CA PHE A 15 2.22 -23.85 2.85
C PHE A 15 1.45 -23.93 1.54
N ASN A 16 0.22 -23.41 1.52
CA ASN A 16 -0.70 -23.51 0.40
C ASN A 16 -1.37 -22.21 -0.03
N LEU A 17 -1.14 -21.11 0.71
CA LEU A 17 -1.69 -19.79 0.44
C LEU A 17 -0.62 -18.72 0.70
N PHE A 18 -0.33 -17.87 -0.30
CA PHE A 18 0.82 -16.97 -0.27
C PHE A 18 0.42 -15.51 -0.48
N ASN A 19 0.79 -14.64 0.47
CA ASN A 19 0.80 -13.21 0.24
C ASN A 19 2.09 -12.82 -0.49
N THR A 20 1.95 -12.16 -1.63
CA THR A 20 3.07 -11.63 -2.43
C THR A 20 3.16 -10.11 -2.41
N ALA A 21 2.24 -9.41 -1.71
CA ALA A 21 2.27 -7.96 -1.54
C ALA A 21 3.06 -7.59 -0.28
N ASN A 22 4.33 -7.24 -0.43
CA ASN A 22 5.18 -6.73 0.64
C ASN A 22 6.22 -5.75 0.10
N ASN A 23 6.94 -5.05 0.98
CA ASN A 23 7.94 -4.05 0.61
C ASN A 23 9.10 -4.59 -0.24
N HIS A 24 9.34 -5.91 -0.23
CA HIS A 24 10.39 -6.58 -1.01
C HIS A 24 9.90 -7.19 -2.32
N SER A 25 8.61 -7.07 -2.65
CA SER A 25 8.04 -7.66 -3.87
C SER A 25 8.71 -7.18 -5.15
N CYS A 26 9.25 -5.97 -5.15
CA CYS A 26 9.82 -5.30 -6.32
C CYS A 26 11.33 -5.05 -6.23
N ASP A 27 12.06 -5.67 -5.32
CA ASP A 27 13.52 -5.51 -5.16
C ASP A 27 14.31 -5.79 -6.45
N TYR A 28 13.77 -6.65 -7.31
CA TYR A 28 14.32 -6.96 -8.63
C TYR A 28 13.47 -6.39 -9.77
N SER A 29 12.81 -5.24 -9.51
CA SER A 29 11.99 -4.53 -10.50
C SER A 29 10.81 -5.36 -11.01
N HIS A 30 10.13 -4.87 -12.03
CA HIS A 30 8.97 -5.53 -12.66
C HIS A 30 9.28 -6.92 -13.21
N GLY A 31 10.52 -7.11 -13.70
CA GLY A 31 11.00 -8.41 -14.16
C GLY A 31 11.02 -9.46 -13.04
N GLY A 32 11.41 -9.06 -11.83
CA GLY A 32 11.38 -9.89 -10.63
C GLY A 32 9.96 -10.28 -10.22
N VAL A 33 9.03 -9.32 -10.23
CA VAL A 33 7.60 -9.58 -9.98
C VAL A 33 7.05 -10.61 -10.95
N LEU A 34 7.27 -10.42 -12.26
CA LEU A 34 6.81 -11.35 -13.29
C LEU A 34 7.45 -12.73 -13.16
N ALA A 35 8.72 -12.81 -12.80
CA ALA A 35 9.41 -14.07 -12.56
C ALA A 35 8.81 -14.82 -11.34
N THR A 36 8.53 -14.10 -10.25
CA THR A 36 7.87 -14.65 -9.06
C THR A 36 6.49 -15.22 -9.43
N ILE A 37 5.65 -14.42 -10.10
CA ILE A 37 4.32 -14.84 -10.56
C ILE A 37 4.40 -16.10 -11.42
N ARG A 38 5.34 -16.16 -12.37
CA ARG A 38 5.54 -17.33 -13.23
C ARG A 38 5.90 -18.56 -12.41
N ASN A 39 6.90 -18.47 -11.53
CA ASN A 39 7.35 -19.59 -10.72
C ASN A 39 6.28 -20.13 -9.76
N LEU A 40 5.42 -19.25 -9.21
CA LEU A 40 4.27 -19.66 -8.40
C LEU A 40 3.23 -20.39 -9.24
N LYS A 41 2.89 -19.87 -10.42
CA LYS A 41 1.93 -20.51 -11.35
C LYS A 41 2.41 -21.85 -11.87
N GLU A 42 3.68 -22.00 -12.23
CA GLU A 42 4.28 -23.26 -12.69
C GLU A 42 4.24 -24.37 -11.63
N ARG A 43 4.04 -24.00 -10.35
CA ARG A 43 3.94 -24.92 -9.20
C ARG A 43 2.52 -25.07 -8.65
N ASP A 44 1.52 -24.52 -9.36
CA ASP A 44 0.13 -24.49 -8.91
C ASP A 44 -0.04 -23.93 -7.50
N MET A 45 0.77 -22.91 -7.16
CA MET A 45 0.67 -22.22 -5.88
C MET A 45 -0.38 -21.13 -5.93
N ILE A 46 -1.18 -21.04 -4.86
CA ILE A 46 -2.25 -20.06 -4.73
C ILE A 46 -1.68 -18.80 -4.05
N PHE A 47 -1.78 -17.67 -4.70
CA PHE A 47 -1.21 -16.40 -4.20
C PHE A 47 -2.08 -15.21 -4.58
N ALA A 48 -1.96 -14.14 -3.81
CA ALA A 48 -2.55 -12.83 -4.07
C ALA A 48 -1.55 -11.71 -3.80
N GLY A 49 -1.82 -10.51 -4.32
CA GLY A 49 -1.14 -9.28 -3.97
C GLY A 49 -0.13 -8.78 -4.99
N THR A 50 0.23 -9.54 -6.01
CA THR A 50 1.02 -9.07 -7.16
C THR A 50 0.38 -9.48 -8.47
N GLY A 51 0.60 -8.67 -9.51
CA GLY A 51 0.02 -8.91 -10.83
C GLY A 51 0.82 -8.23 -11.95
N LYS A 52 0.43 -8.51 -13.18
CA LYS A 52 0.95 -7.85 -14.38
C LYS A 52 0.47 -6.39 -14.49
N ASN A 53 -0.60 -6.08 -13.79
CA ASN A 53 -1.20 -4.75 -13.68
C ASN A 53 -2.05 -4.69 -12.39
N LEU A 54 -2.61 -3.52 -12.09
CA LEU A 54 -3.38 -3.31 -10.86
C LEU A 54 -4.61 -4.23 -10.77
N SER A 55 -5.30 -4.48 -11.88
CA SER A 55 -6.46 -5.38 -11.87
C SER A 55 -6.07 -6.82 -11.50
N GLU A 56 -4.93 -7.34 -11.97
CA GLU A 56 -4.45 -8.67 -11.55
C GLU A 56 -3.95 -8.67 -10.10
N ALA A 57 -3.22 -7.63 -9.69
CA ALA A 57 -2.65 -7.53 -8.35
C ALA A 57 -3.71 -7.43 -7.24
N SER A 58 -4.87 -6.82 -7.56
CA SER A 58 -5.97 -6.60 -6.61
C SER A 58 -6.86 -7.82 -6.43
N LYS A 59 -6.89 -8.75 -7.40
CA LYS A 59 -7.80 -9.90 -7.35
C LYS A 59 -7.57 -10.79 -6.15
N PRO A 60 -8.65 -11.27 -5.51
CA PRO A 60 -8.55 -12.33 -4.54
C PRO A 60 -8.06 -13.63 -5.19
N CYS A 61 -7.35 -14.43 -4.43
CA CYS A 61 -7.12 -15.84 -4.76
C CYS A 61 -8.01 -16.74 -3.89
N TYR A 62 -8.23 -17.97 -4.32
CA TYR A 62 -9.14 -18.90 -3.67
C TYR A 62 -8.46 -20.23 -3.40
N LEU A 63 -8.60 -20.73 -2.18
CA LEU A 63 -8.15 -22.03 -1.74
C LEU A 63 -9.37 -22.91 -1.42
N GLU A 64 -9.52 -24.02 -2.11
CA GLU A 64 -10.52 -25.04 -1.79
C GLU A 64 -10.02 -25.92 -0.66
N THR A 65 -10.82 -26.09 0.37
CA THR A 65 -10.53 -26.97 1.49
C THR A 65 -11.69 -27.95 1.70
N LYS A 66 -11.48 -28.98 2.53
CA LYS A 66 -12.55 -29.93 2.90
C LYS A 66 -13.70 -29.26 3.67
N ASN A 67 -13.44 -28.12 4.30
CA ASN A 67 -14.38 -27.41 5.16
C ASN A 67 -14.95 -26.14 4.54
N GLY A 68 -14.68 -25.88 3.25
CA GLY A 68 -15.14 -24.71 2.53
C GLY A 68 -14.04 -24.01 1.77
N ARG A 69 -14.41 -22.93 1.09
CA ARG A 69 -13.54 -22.09 0.29
C ARG A 69 -13.02 -20.91 1.09
N VAL A 70 -11.72 -20.69 1.03
CA VAL A 70 -11.04 -19.53 1.61
C VAL A 70 -10.63 -18.60 0.49
N ALA A 71 -11.01 -17.32 0.56
CA ALA A 71 -10.48 -16.25 -0.28
C ALA A 71 -9.40 -15.48 0.47
N MET A 72 -8.39 -14.99 -0.25
CA MET A 72 -7.41 -14.06 0.30
C MET A 72 -7.21 -12.88 -0.65
N ILE A 73 -7.33 -11.67 -0.09
CA ILE A 73 -6.89 -10.41 -0.69
C ILE A 73 -5.60 -10.00 0.01
N ALA A 74 -4.56 -9.64 -0.75
CA ALA A 74 -3.30 -9.20 -0.17
C ALA A 74 -2.95 -7.79 -0.63
N VAL A 75 -2.56 -6.93 0.29
CA VAL A 75 -2.22 -5.52 0.07
C VAL A 75 -0.97 -5.14 0.85
N SER A 76 -0.29 -4.09 0.41
CA SER A 76 0.81 -3.48 1.17
C SER A 76 0.67 -1.96 1.19
N SER A 77 0.92 -1.35 2.36
CA SER A 77 1.10 0.09 2.53
C SER A 77 2.58 0.49 2.50
N SER A 78 3.48 -0.44 2.79
CA SER A 78 4.93 -0.23 2.74
C SER A 78 5.51 -0.71 1.42
N PHE A 79 5.94 0.23 0.57
CA PHE A 79 6.56 -0.05 -0.73
C PHE A 79 7.20 1.21 -1.32
N HIS A 80 8.08 1.03 -2.28
CA HIS A 80 8.53 2.14 -3.13
C HIS A 80 7.52 2.37 -4.27
N GLU A 81 7.25 3.62 -4.64
CA GLU A 81 6.23 3.99 -5.65
C GLU A 81 6.38 3.24 -6.99
N SER A 82 7.62 2.96 -7.41
CA SER A 82 7.88 2.18 -8.63
C SER A 82 7.41 0.72 -8.54
N GLY A 83 7.19 0.20 -7.32
CA GLY A 83 6.71 -1.15 -7.05
C GLY A 83 5.20 -1.33 -7.16
N MET A 84 4.43 -0.24 -7.21
CA MET A 84 2.98 -0.30 -7.37
C MET A 84 2.59 -0.87 -8.73
N ALA A 85 1.62 -1.77 -8.75
CA ALA A 85 0.97 -2.16 -9.98
C ALA A 85 0.24 -0.95 -10.61
N GLY A 86 0.41 -0.75 -11.90
CA GLY A 86 -0.27 0.32 -12.65
C GLY A 86 -1.57 -0.16 -13.26
N GLY A 87 -2.55 0.74 -13.31
CA GLY A 87 -3.83 0.49 -13.97
C GLY A 87 -3.69 0.23 -15.46
N GLN A 88 -4.61 -0.54 -16.01
CA GLN A 88 -4.71 -0.78 -17.45
C GLN A 88 -5.86 0.05 -18.06
N SER A 89 -5.73 0.35 -19.33
CA SER A 89 -6.79 0.95 -20.17
C SER A 89 -6.87 0.23 -21.50
N ALA A 90 -7.70 0.75 -22.43
CA ALA A 90 -7.75 0.21 -23.79
C ALA A 90 -6.40 0.36 -24.53
N GLU A 91 -5.63 1.40 -24.21
CA GLU A 91 -4.37 1.74 -24.86
C GLU A 91 -3.13 1.33 -24.03
N LEU A 92 -3.31 1.01 -22.75
CA LEU A 92 -2.21 0.71 -21.82
C LEU A 92 -2.41 -0.66 -21.17
N ILE A 93 -1.39 -1.49 -21.23
CA ILE A 93 -1.40 -2.83 -20.58
C ILE A 93 -1.26 -2.76 -19.06
N GLY A 94 -0.99 -1.57 -18.51
CA GLY A 94 -0.66 -1.36 -17.12
C GLY A 94 0.81 -1.67 -16.80
N ARG A 95 1.14 -1.68 -15.51
CA ARG A 95 2.50 -1.93 -15.01
C ARG A 95 2.47 -3.06 -13.99
N PRO A 96 3.37 -4.07 -14.12
CA PRO A 96 3.51 -5.10 -13.10
C PRO A 96 3.92 -4.52 -11.75
N GLY A 97 3.40 -5.11 -10.68
CA GLY A 97 3.71 -4.65 -9.33
C GLY A 97 2.83 -5.30 -8.27
N LEU A 98 2.91 -4.76 -7.07
CA LEU A 98 2.09 -5.16 -5.93
C LEU A 98 0.76 -4.38 -5.89
N ASN A 99 -0.20 -4.92 -5.15
CA ASN A 99 -1.47 -4.27 -4.82
C ASN A 99 -1.23 -3.23 -3.72
N PRO A 100 -1.21 -1.92 -4.05
CA PRO A 100 -0.89 -0.89 -3.09
C PRO A 100 -2.08 -0.54 -2.22
N LEU A 101 -1.81 -0.14 -1.00
CA LEU A 101 -2.72 0.58 -0.13
C LEU A 101 -2.02 1.85 0.31
N ARG A 102 -2.12 2.90 -0.50
CA ARG A 102 -1.48 4.19 -0.27
C ARG A 102 -2.14 4.94 0.86
N TYR A 103 -1.37 5.73 1.56
CA TYR A 103 -1.85 6.66 2.57
C TYR A 103 -1.02 7.94 2.55
N GLU A 104 -1.53 8.99 3.17
CA GLU A 104 -0.76 10.17 3.51
C GLU A 104 -0.65 10.31 5.02
N THR A 105 0.45 10.87 5.47
CA THR A 105 0.67 11.20 6.88
C THR A 105 0.39 12.68 7.09
N ILE A 106 -0.47 12.99 8.06
CA ILE A 106 -0.81 14.33 8.49
C ILE A 106 -0.32 14.49 9.92
N TYR A 107 0.46 15.53 10.16
CA TYR A 107 0.92 15.90 11.50
C TYR A 107 -0.01 16.96 12.06
N HIS A 108 -0.78 16.59 13.05
CA HIS A 108 -1.57 17.52 13.85
C HIS A 108 -0.66 18.14 14.90
N VAL A 109 -0.63 19.45 14.97
CA VAL A 109 0.31 20.15 15.86
C VAL A 109 -0.33 21.36 16.53
N THR A 110 0.10 21.63 17.74
CA THR A 110 -0.28 22.83 18.48
C THR A 110 0.17 24.12 17.77
N GLU A 111 -0.45 25.24 18.08
CA GLU A 111 -0.11 26.55 17.49
C GLU A 111 1.37 26.90 17.64
N GLU A 112 1.96 26.55 18.78
CA GLU A 112 3.39 26.76 19.05
C GLU A 112 4.26 25.98 18.04
N ASN A 113 3.96 24.67 17.84
CA ASN A 113 4.74 23.82 16.97
C ASN A 113 4.45 24.11 15.49
N TYR A 114 3.22 24.54 15.16
CA TYR A 114 2.89 24.99 13.81
C TYR A 114 3.74 26.20 13.39
N LYS A 115 3.88 27.22 14.26
CA LYS A 115 4.73 28.39 14.00
C LYS A 115 6.20 28.02 13.83
N LYS A 116 6.72 27.10 14.65
CA LYS A 116 8.09 26.59 14.49
C LYS A 116 8.30 25.89 13.15
N ALA A 117 7.33 25.06 12.72
CA ALA A 117 7.38 24.39 11.44
C ALA A 117 7.32 25.39 10.27
N GLU A 118 6.48 26.43 10.37
CA GLU A 118 6.39 27.51 9.38
C GLU A 118 7.70 28.28 9.24
N GLU A 119 8.30 28.68 10.36
CA GLU A 119 9.61 29.33 10.37
C GLU A 119 10.69 28.47 9.76
N LEU A 120 10.74 27.19 10.12
CA LEU A 120 11.73 26.26 9.58
C LEU A 120 11.51 26.03 8.09
N ALA A 121 10.28 25.89 7.63
CA ALA A 121 9.95 25.76 6.21
C ALA A 121 10.42 26.97 5.40
N ALA A 122 10.21 28.18 5.93
CA ALA A 122 10.66 29.42 5.30
C ALA A 122 12.19 29.52 5.25
N LEU A 123 12.88 29.22 6.35
CA LEU A 123 14.36 29.27 6.43
C LEU A 123 15.02 28.24 5.48
N THR A 124 14.50 27.04 5.41
CA THR A 124 15.06 25.95 4.62
C THR A 124 14.62 25.99 3.16
N LYS A 125 13.58 26.77 2.84
CA LYS A 125 12.92 26.78 1.52
C LYS A 125 12.50 25.38 1.04
N ILE A 126 12.14 24.51 1.97
CA ILE A 126 11.81 23.09 1.68
C ILE A 126 10.64 22.97 0.69
N ASN A 127 9.77 23.98 0.62
CA ASN A 127 8.59 24.01 -0.24
C ASN A 127 8.83 24.70 -1.60
N ALA A 128 10.04 25.16 -1.90
CA ALA A 128 10.31 26.01 -3.08
C ALA A 128 9.86 25.37 -4.41
N THR A 129 10.07 24.06 -4.58
CA THR A 129 9.65 23.35 -5.80
C THR A 129 8.12 23.30 -5.93
N MET A 130 7.43 23.02 -4.83
CA MET A 130 5.97 22.99 -4.78
C MET A 130 5.40 24.39 -5.05
N GLU A 131 5.92 25.43 -4.39
CA GLU A 131 5.52 26.83 -4.60
C GLU A 131 5.69 27.25 -6.05
N GLN A 132 6.82 26.88 -6.66
CA GLN A 132 7.07 27.15 -8.09
C GLN A 132 6.08 26.40 -8.98
N SER A 133 5.71 25.16 -8.64
CA SER A 133 4.73 24.35 -9.38
C SER A 133 3.32 24.96 -9.29
N VAL A 134 2.95 25.44 -8.12
CA VAL A 134 1.69 26.18 -7.92
C VAL A 134 1.68 27.48 -8.71
N LYS A 135 2.76 28.27 -8.63
CA LYS A 135 2.89 29.52 -9.39
C LYS A 135 2.78 29.33 -10.90
N ASN A 136 3.30 28.23 -11.41
CA ASN A 136 3.27 27.90 -12.83
C ASN A 136 1.98 27.20 -13.28
N GLY A 137 1.03 26.95 -12.36
CA GLY A 137 -0.23 26.28 -12.66
C GLY A 137 -0.13 24.77 -12.87
N TYR A 138 0.99 24.14 -12.49
CA TYR A 138 1.17 22.69 -12.58
C TYR A 138 0.59 21.94 -11.39
N GLN A 139 0.31 22.64 -10.29
CA GLN A 139 -0.22 22.07 -9.06
C GLN A 139 -1.20 23.05 -8.41
N ASN A 140 -2.23 22.51 -7.75
CA ASN A 140 -3.12 23.33 -6.93
C ASN A 140 -2.41 23.81 -5.65
N PRO A 141 -2.77 24.98 -5.11
CA PRO A 141 -2.27 25.42 -3.82
C PRO A 141 -2.68 24.45 -2.71
N PRO A 142 -1.92 24.37 -1.61
CA PRO A 142 -2.30 23.60 -0.45
C PRO A 142 -3.71 23.99 0.05
N ALA A 143 -4.40 23.03 0.67
CA ALA A 143 -5.68 23.31 1.29
C ALA A 143 -5.54 24.37 2.39
N SER A 144 -6.58 25.18 2.59
CA SER A 144 -6.59 26.19 3.65
C SER A 144 -6.39 25.54 5.02
N GLY A 145 -5.50 26.10 5.84
CA GLY A 145 -5.16 25.55 7.16
C GLY A 145 -4.11 24.44 7.15
N THR A 146 -3.56 24.12 5.97
CA THR A 146 -2.49 23.12 5.85
C THR A 146 -1.17 23.81 5.57
N LEU A 147 -0.15 23.51 6.36
CA LEU A 147 1.24 23.90 6.13
C LEU A 147 1.98 22.73 5.47
N PRO A 148 2.38 22.83 4.21
CA PRO A 148 3.26 21.84 3.60
C PRO A 148 4.67 21.92 4.18
N PHE A 149 5.31 20.77 4.36
CA PHE A 149 6.70 20.69 4.79
C PHE A 149 7.40 19.55 4.02
N GLY A 150 7.88 19.88 2.83
CA GLY A 150 8.37 18.87 1.88
C GLY A 150 7.25 17.94 1.43
N THR A 151 7.34 16.67 1.79
CA THR A 151 6.33 15.63 1.49
C THR A 151 5.27 15.48 2.59
N TYR A 152 5.44 16.16 3.71
CA TYR A 152 4.56 16.08 4.87
C TYR A 152 3.59 17.26 4.93
N LYS A 153 2.51 17.08 5.70
CA LYS A 153 1.49 18.09 5.94
C LYS A 153 1.33 18.31 7.44
N PHE A 154 1.32 19.56 7.84
CA PHE A 154 1.00 19.97 9.20
C PHE A 154 -0.34 20.70 9.23
N VAL A 155 -1.17 20.37 10.19
CA VAL A 155 -2.45 21.05 10.47
C VAL A 155 -2.52 21.48 11.93
N LEU A 156 -3.22 22.58 12.20
CA LEU A 156 -3.41 23.06 13.57
C LEU A 156 -4.37 22.15 14.32
N ASP A 157 -4.00 21.80 15.56
CA ASP A 157 -4.85 21.05 16.49
C ASP A 157 -4.58 21.51 17.94
N GLU A 158 -5.38 21.00 18.88
CA GLU A 158 -5.22 21.25 20.32
C GLU A 158 -4.02 20.50 20.92
N LYS A 159 -3.61 19.39 20.29
CA LYS A 159 -2.49 18.54 20.72
C LYS A 159 -1.68 18.04 19.52
N ASP A 160 -0.44 17.64 19.81
CA ASP A 160 0.41 17.01 18.80
C ASP A 160 0.08 15.52 18.66
N TRP A 161 -0.18 15.07 17.44
CA TRP A 161 -0.40 13.67 17.09
C TRP A 161 -0.24 13.43 15.59
N ILE A 162 -0.20 12.16 15.17
CA ILE A 162 0.02 11.77 13.77
C ILE A 162 -1.21 11.02 13.28
N GLU A 163 -1.68 11.38 12.10
CA GLU A 163 -2.78 10.71 11.42
C GLU A 163 -2.26 10.05 10.13
N SER A 164 -2.63 8.80 9.90
CA SER A 164 -2.42 8.09 8.63
C SER A 164 -3.75 7.94 7.91
N VAL A 165 -3.90 8.63 6.78
CA VAL A 165 -5.15 8.66 6.01
C VAL A 165 -5.01 7.84 4.74
N PRO A 166 -5.66 6.68 4.62
CA PRO A 166 -5.61 5.89 3.40
C PRO A 166 -6.26 6.61 2.23
N PHE A 167 -5.73 6.42 1.03
CA PHE A 167 -6.33 7.01 -0.17
C PHE A 167 -7.67 6.35 -0.48
N PRO A 168 -8.76 7.15 -0.62
CA PRO A 168 -10.10 6.62 -0.82
C PRO A 168 -10.21 5.66 -2.01
N ALA A 169 -9.53 5.93 -3.11
CA ALA A 169 -9.56 5.06 -4.29
C ALA A 169 -8.93 3.67 -4.04
N ASP A 170 -7.94 3.57 -3.14
CA ASP A 170 -7.34 2.29 -2.78
C ASP A 170 -8.23 1.53 -1.82
N MET A 171 -8.86 2.24 -0.87
CA MET A 171 -9.86 1.66 0.05
C MET A 171 -11.06 1.10 -0.71
N GLU A 172 -11.67 1.89 -1.60
CA GLU A 172 -12.80 1.46 -2.43
C GLU A 172 -12.45 0.22 -3.27
N ARG A 173 -11.24 0.16 -3.84
CA ARG A 173 -10.77 -1.00 -4.58
C ARG A 173 -10.70 -2.24 -3.70
N VAL A 174 -10.11 -2.15 -2.51
CA VAL A 174 -9.98 -3.28 -1.57
C VAL A 174 -11.35 -3.72 -1.06
N GLU A 175 -12.20 -2.78 -0.67
CA GLU A 175 -13.57 -3.06 -0.22
C GLU A 175 -14.38 -3.79 -1.29
N LYS A 176 -14.30 -3.35 -2.54
CA LYS A 176 -14.96 -4.01 -3.66
C LYS A 176 -14.52 -5.47 -3.82
N GLU A 177 -13.22 -5.75 -3.73
CA GLU A 177 -12.70 -7.11 -3.83
C GLU A 177 -13.13 -7.98 -2.62
N ILE A 178 -13.23 -7.40 -1.41
CA ILE A 178 -13.76 -8.08 -0.24
C ILE A 178 -15.23 -8.46 -0.45
N ILE A 179 -16.05 -7.52 -0.92
CA ILE A 179 -17.47 -7.75 -1.19
C ILE A 179 -17.66 -8.86 -2.25
N GLU A 180 -16.86 -8.85 -3.31
CA GLU A 180 -16.91 -9.89 -4.34
C GLU A 180 -16.41 -11.25 -3.82
N ALA A 181 -15.35 -11.26 -3.02
CA ALA A 181 -14.85 -12.47 -2.39
C ALA A 181 -15.87 -13.11 -1.43
N LYS A 182 -16.59 -12.30 -0.65
CA LYS A 182 -17.66 -12.76 0.27
C LYS A 182 -18.82 -13.48 -0.44
N LYS A 183 -19.05 -13.21 -1.73
CA LYS A 183 -20.06 -13.91 -2.54
C LYS A 183 -19.61 -15.30 -2.97
N GLN A 184 -18.32 -15.60 -2.91
CA GLN A 184 -17.70 -16.76 -3.52
C GLN A 184 -16.95 -17.65 -2.52
N ALA A 185 -16.76 -17.21 -1.28
CA ALA A 185 -15.99 -17.92 -0.26
C ALA A 185 -16.68 -17.91 1.11
N ASP A 186 -16.44 -18.96 1.88
CA ASP A 186 -16.96 -19.10 3.24
C ASP A 186 -16.14 -18.24 4.23
N ILE A 187 -14.85 -18.06 3.95
CA ILE A 187 -13.92 -17.25 4.74
C ILE A 187 -13.20 -16.30 3.80
N VAL A 188 -13.12 -15.03 4.18
CA VAL A 188 -12.32 -14.02 3.48
C VAL A 188 -11.21 -13.54 4.41
N LEU A 189 -9.97 -13.71 3.97
CA LEU A 189 -8.77 -13.20 4.62
C LEU A 189 -8.30 -11.93 3.91
N VAL A 190 -8.04 -10.87 4.66
CA VAL A 190 -7.33 -9.71 4.17
C VAL A 190 -5.92 -9.75 4.77
N SER A 191 -4.94 -10.00 3.91
CA SER A 191 -3.52 -10.03 4.32
C SER A 191 -2.90 -8.67 4.06
N PHE A 192 -2.60 -7.97 5.12
CA PHE A 192 -2.01 -6.63 5.08
C PHE A 192 -0.53 -6.69 5.46
N HIS A 193 0.32 -6.06 4.66
CA HIS A 193 1.73 -5.83 4.97
C HIS A 193 1.97 -4.34 5.12
N GLY A 194 2.35 -3.92 6.33
CA GLY A 194 2.61 -2.53 6.67
C GLY A 194 3.69 -2.40 7.72
N HIS A 195 4.33 -1.25 7.75
CA HIS A 195 5.33 -0.87 8.75
C HIS A 195 4.91 0.39 9.52
N GLU A 196 3.64 0.74 9.41
CA GLU A 196 3.07 1.85 10.16
C GLU A 196 3.04 1.48 11.65
N THR A 197 3.56 2.38 12.46
CA THR A 197 3.62 2.22 13.92
C THR A 197 3.18 3.53 14.58
N ASP A 198 2.77 3.45 15.83
CA ASP A 198 2.47 4.62 16.63
C ASP A 198 3.75 5.10 17.36
N GLY A 199 4.44 6.05 16.73
CA GLY A 199 5.67 6.61 17.28
C GLY A 199 6.78 5.56 17.43
N GLU A 200 7.34 5.43 18.65
CA GLU A 200 8.42 4.50 18.97
C GLU A 200 7.93 3.10 19.33
N ASP A 201 6.64 2.93 19.61
CA ASP A 201 6.08 1.63 19.96
C ASP A 201 5.71 0.86 18.68
N THR A 202 6.59 -0.05 18.29
CA THR A 202 6.40 -0.90 17.11
C THR A 202 5.44 -2.07 17.34
N THR A 203 4.91 -2.21 18.55
CA THR A 203 3.95 -3.27 18.89
C THR A 203 2.50 -2.82 18.77
N VAL A 204 2.26 -1.52 18.74
CA VAL A 204 0.91 -0.94 18.62
C VAL A 204 0.56 -0.75 17.15
N PRO A 205 -0.54 -1.32 16.65
CA PRO A 205 -1.03 -1.02 15.33
C PRO A 205 -1.30 0.48 15.16
N SER A 206 -0.93 1.05 14.02
CA SER A 206 -1.30 2.43 13.71
C SER A 206 -2.82 2.56 13.58
N MET A 207 -3.35 3.76 13.78
CA MET A 207 -4.78 4.07 13.56
C MET A 207 -5.25 3.65 12.16
N PHE A 208 -4.35 3.66 11.18
CA PHE A 208 -4.60 3.17 9.84
C PHE A 208 -4.93 1.67 9.79
N LEU A 209 -4.28 0.83 10.61
CA LEU A 209 -4.55 -0.61 10.69
C LEU A 209 -5.88 -0.90 11.38
N GLU A 210 -6.30 -0.08 12.34
CA GLU A 210 -7.59 -0.22 13.03
C GLU A 210 -8.77 -0.03 12.09
N THR A 211 -8.60 0.70 10.98
CA THR A 211 -9.65 0.91 9.98
C THR A 211 -10.03 -0.38 9.25
N PHE A 212 -9.21 -1.44 9.31
CA PHE A 212 -9.46 -2.74 8.67
C PHE A 212 -9.91 -3.84 9.63
N SER A 213 -9.93 -3.58 10.91
CA SER A 213 -10.40 -4.53 11.93
C SER A 213 -11.89 -4.35 12.23
#